data_51408109017a6595ac781ccddd0fe373
#
_entry.id   51408109017a6595ac781ccddd0fe373
#
_cell.length_a   1.000
_cell.length_b   1.000
_cell.length_c   1.000
_cell.angle_alpha   90.00
_cell.angle_beta   90.00
_cell.angle_gamma   90.00
#
_symmetry.space_group_name_H-M   'P 1'
#
loop_
_entity.id
_entity.type
_entity.pdbx_description
1 polymer ?
#
loop_
_entity_poly.entity_id
_entity_poly.type
_entity_poly.pdbx_seq_one_letter_code
_entity_poly.pdbx_strand_id
1 'polypeptide(L)'
;NRGQIRSWNVAFQKDLPWGFVGEAAYVGTRQIDQLGFKELNWSPIGGQEAGRQLNQQFGRTGQTRLITPIGDSQYDALQARLDRRFQNGFQLGVSYTLSKSTGIAGNANSDGALRINIPEYYALNESLSDFDRTHNLNITGIVELPFGPNRRWLNDGGVVSWIVGGWQVNNILSFYSGTPFSVTASGTSLAAPENDQRADQVKSDVAILGGIGPTSAYFDPLAFAPVTEARFGTAPFNVVRGPGVASWDL
;
A
#
# COMPACT_ATOMS: atom_id res chain seq x y z
N ASN A 1 -19.57 20.85 -5.68
CA ASN A 1 -18.20 20.90 -5.15
C ASN A 1 -17.23 20.45 -6.24
N ARG A 2 -16.01 20.97 -6.21
CA ARG A 2 -14.91 20.51 -7.06
C ARG A 2 -13.92 19.77 -6.19
N GLY A 3 -13.47 18.59 -6.61
CA GLY A 3 -12.40 17.88 -5.96
C GLY A 3 -11.16 18.76 -5.81
N GLN A 4 -10.50 18.66 -4.66
CA GLN A 4 -9.31 19.42 -4.33
C GLN A 4 -8.18 18.47 -3.93
N ILE A 5 -6.97 18.77 -4.39
CA ILE A 5 -5.75 18.12 -3.93
C ILE A 5 -4.88 19.19 -3.30
N ARG A 6 -4.48 18.98 -2.05
CA ARG A 6 -3.57 19.84 -1.31
C ARG A 6 -2.34 19.02 -0.97
N SER A 7 -1.18 19.47 -1.45
CA SER A 7 0.10 18.82 -1.17
C SER A 7 1.09 19.82 -0.59
N TRP A 8 1.90 19.36 0.34
CA TRP A 8 2.99 20.12 0.92
C TRP A 8 4.18 19.21 1.19
N ASN A 9 5.36 19.78 1.17
CA ASN A 9 6.59 19.11 1.56
C ASN A 9 7.52 20.06 2.30
N VAL A 10 8.32 19.48 3.19
CA VAL A 10 9.43 20.16 3.85
C VAL A 10 10.62 19.23 3.75
N ALA A 11 11.73 19.71 3.18
CA ALA A 11 12.93 18.92 2.99
C ALA A 11 14.15 19.63 3.57
N PHE A 12 15.06 18.85 4.15
CA PHE A 12 16.36 19.27 4.63
C PHE A 12 17.43 18.45 3.94
N GLN A 13 18.40 19.12 3.34
CA GLN A 13 19.53 18.50 2.67
C GLN A 13 20.84 18.98 3.31
N LYS A 14 21.81 18.08 3.42
CA LYS A 14 23.13 18.39 3.96
C LYS A 14 24.21 17.56 3.29
N ASP A 15 25.34 18.22 3.00
CA ASP A 15 26.56 17.52 2.64
C ASP A 15 27.16 16.83 3.87
N LEU A 16 27.53 15.58 3.68
CA LEU A 16 28.10 14.71 4.71
C LEU A 16 29.55 14.36 4.36
N PRO A 17 30.36 13.87 5.31
CA PRO A 17 31.71 13.39 5.04
C PRO A 17 31.77 12.36 3.90
N TRP A 18 32.93 12.19 3.31
CA TRP A 18 33.24 11.21 2.24
C TRP A 18 32.45 11.39 0.94
N GLY A 19 31.94 12.59 0.66
CA GLY A 19 31.20 12.91 -0.54
C GLY A 19 29.76 12.40 -0.60
N PHE A 20 29.18 12.11 0.57
CA PHE A 20 27.76 11.83 0.69
C PHE A 20 26.93 13.11 0.77
N VAL A 21 25.71 13.01 0.28
CA VAL A 21 24.65 14.01 0.47
C VAL A 21 23.47 13.30 1.10
N GLY A 22 23.02 13.78 2.26
CA GLY A 22 21.85 13.28 2.96
C GLY A 22 20.67 14.23 2.80
N GLU A 23 19.48 13.67 2.62
CA GLU A 23 18.22 14.40 2.60
C GLU A 23 17.19 13.71 3.48
N ALA A 24 16.38 14.49 4.19
CA ALA A 24 15.20 14.03 4.88
C ALA A 24 14.03 14.96 4.56
N ALA A 25 12.89 14.41 4.16
CA ALA A 25 11.73 15.19 3.78
C ALA A 25 10.45 14.62 4.40
N TYR A 26 9.54 15.49 4.78
CA TYR A 26 8.16 15.14 5.06
C TYR A 26 7.28 15.57 3.89
N VAL A 27 6.43 14.65 3.45
CA VAL A 27 5.46 14.89 2.36
C VAL A 27 4.06 14.59 2.89
N GLY A 28 3.14 15.53 2.69
CA GLY A 28 1.73 15.35 3.02
C GLY A 28 0.85 15.66 1.82
N THR A 29 -0.20 14.85 1.62
CA THR A 29 -1.24 15.10 0.61
C THR A 29 -2.59 14.84 1.24
N ARG A 30 -3.54 15.72 0.94
CA ARG A 30 -4.96 15.57 1.27
C ARG A 30 -5.76 15.74 0.00
N GLN A 31 -6.62 14.79 -0.26
CA GLN A 31 -7.57 14.83 -1.36
C GLN A 31 -8.96 14.91 -0.76
N ILE A 32 -9.74 15.87 -1.20
CA ILE A 32 -11.05 16.21 -0.65
C ILE A 32 -12.04 16.28 -1.81
N ASP A 33 -13.25 15.80 -1.59
CA ASP A 33 -14.32 15.82 -2.60
C ASP A 33 -13.93 15.12 -3.92
N GLN A 34 -13.15 14.03 -3.85
CA GLN A 34 -12.85 13.24 -5.03
C GLN A 34 -14.10 12.57 -5.59
N LEU A 35 -14.17 12.47 -6.91
CA LEU A 35 -15.25 11.74 -7.56
C LEU A 35 -15.16 10.25 -7.20
N GLY A 36 -16.26 9.71 -6.74
CA GLY A 36 -16.44 8.30 -6.45
C GLY A 36 -17.86 7.87 -6.79
N PHE A 37 -18.10 6.56 -6.71
CA PHE A 37 -19.40 5.98 -6.99
C PHE A 37 -20.13 5.70 -5.69
N LYS A 38 -21.32 6.27 -5.59
CA LYS A 38 -22.30 6.00 -4.53
C LYS A 38 -23.43 5.17 -5.10
N GLU A 39 -23.74 4.03 -4.46
CA GLU A 39 -24.92 3.24 -4.83
C GLU A 39 -26.19 3.89 -4.28
N LEU A 40 -27.10 4.27 -5.17
CA LEU A 40 -28.38 4.85 -4.78
C LEU A 40 -29.44 3.81 -4.42
N ASN A 41 -29.31 2.60 -5.00
CA ASN A 41 -30.26 1.52 -4.79
C ASN A 41 -29.75 0.52 -3.73
N TRP A 42 -29.11 1.03 -2.68
CA TRP A 42 -28.68 0.23 -1.54
C TRP A 42 -29.88 -0.28 -0.71
N SER A 43 -29.67 -1.37 0.03
CA SER A 43 -30.67 -1.89 0.96
C SER A 43 -30.21 -1.72 2.41
N PRO A 44 -31.10 -1.38 3.34
CA PRO A 44 -30.79 -1.38 4.77
C PRO A 44 -30.45 -2.79 5.26
N ILE A 45 -29.84 -2.88 6.41
CA ILE A 45 -29.52 -4.16 7.07
C ILE A 45 -30.83 -4.96 7.24
N GLY A 46 -30.83 -6.22 6.78
CA GLY A 46 -31.99 -7.11 6.80
C GLY A 46 -33.04 -6.85 5.71
N GLY A 47 -32.86 -5.81 4.90
CA GLY A 47 -33.87 -5.41 3.90
C GLY A 47 -33.90 -6.27 2.64
N GLN A 48 -32.86 -7.05 2.36
CA GLN A 48 -32.73 -7.89 1.16
C GLN A 48 -32.95 -7.08 -0.14
N GLU A 49 -33.32 -7.72 -1.23
CA GLU A 49 -33.63 -7.05 -2.49
C GLU A 49 -34.90 -6.17 -2.38
N ALA A 50 -35.88 -6.60 -1.60
CA ALA A 50 -37.13 -5.85 -1.41
C ALA A 50 -36.92 -4.53 -0.66
N GLY A 51 -35.87 -4.46 0.19
CA GLY A 51 -35.54 -3.24 0.94
C GLY A 51 -34.76 -2.20 0.15
N ARG A 52 -34.37 -2.46 -1.09
CA ARG A 52 -33.66 -1.50 -1.92
C ARG A 52 -34.46 -0.22 -2.12
N GLN A 53 -33.80 0.93 -2.01
CA GLN A 53 -34.46 2.26 -2.05
C GLN A 53 -35.31 2.48 -3.31
N LEU A 54 -34.81 2.09 -4.47
CA LEU A 54 -35.51 2.25 -5.74
C LEU A 54 -36.43 1.06 -6.08
N ASN A 55 -36.30 -0.06 -5.36
CA ASN A 55 -37.20 -1.18 -5.53
C ASN A 55 -38.59 -0.83 -4.97
N GLN A 56 -38.65 -0.27 -3.79
CA GLN A 56 -39.91 0.11 -3.15
C GLN A 56 -40.70 1.15 -3.96
N GLN A 57 -39.99 2.08 -4.61
CA GLN A 57 -40.64 3.16 -5.37
C GLN A 57 -40.89 2.81 -6.83
N PHE A 58 -39.98 2.05 -7.47
CA PHE A 58 -39.97 1.86 -8.92
C PHE A 58 -39.82 0.39 -9.34
N GLY A 59 -39.82 -0.57 -8.42
CA GLY A 59 -39.58 -1.98 -8.70
C GLY A 59 -38.16 -2.30 -9.21
N ARG A 60 -37.18 -1.40 -8.99
CA ARG A 60 -35.83 -1.54 -9.52
C ARG A 60 -34.98 -2.42 -8.61
N THR A 61 -34.47 -3.53 -9.15
CA THR A 61 -33.62 -4.50 -8.44
C THR A 61 -32.12 -4.34 -8.74
N GLY A 62 -31.76 -3.73 -9.88
CA GLY A 62 -30.36 -3.55 -10.28
C GLY A 62 -29.66 -2.39 -9.58
N GLN A 63 -28.33 -2.41 -9.66
CA GLN A 63 -27.47 -1.30 -9.21
C GLN A 63 -27.83 0.02 -9.89
N THR A 64 -27.71 1.11 -9.14
CA THR A 64 -27.88 2.47 -9.63
C THR A 64 -26.84 3.36 -9.00
N ARG A 65 -25.75 3.59 -9.72
CA ARG A 65 -24.61 4.36 -9.22
C ARG A 65 -24.68 5.82 -9.63
N LEU A 66 -24.35 6.68 -8.69
CA LEU A 66 -24.17 8.11 -8.89
C LEU A 66 -22.69 8.46 -8.75
N ILE A 67 -22.12 9.14 -9.74
CA ILE A 67 -20.80 9.75 -9.61
C ILE A 67 -20.98 11.05 -8.85
N THR A 68 -20.32 11.18 -7.71
CA THR A 68 -20.47 12.33 -6.83
C THR A 68 -19.19 12.57 -6.01
N PRO A 69 -18.93 13.78 -5.53
CA PRO A 69 -17.79 14.08 -4.67
C PRO A 69 -17.96 13.47 -3.27
N ILE A 70 -17.47 12.26 -3.05
CA ILE A 70 -17.56 11.53 -1.78
C ILE A 70 -16.23 10.99 -1.29
N GLY A 71 -15.19 11.08 -2.12
CA GLY A 71 -13.88 10.50 -1.81
C GLY A 71 -13.01 11.49 -1.05
N ASP A 72 -12.58 11.09 0.15
CA ASP A 72 -11.51 11.76 0.88
C ASP A 72 -10.37 10.79 1.08
N SER A 73 -9.14 11.25 0.87
CA SER A 73 -7.95 10.46 1.15
C SER A 73 -6.81 11.32 1.68
N GLN A 74 -5.93 10.68 2.42
CA GLN A 74 -4.75 11.30 2.98
C GLN A 74 -3.53 10.42 2.79
N TYR A 75 -2.41 11.07 2.52
CA TYR A 75 -1.11 10.45 2.43
C TYR A 75 -0.11 11.25 3.27
N ASP A 76 0.65 10.57 4.09
CA ASP A 76 1.73 11.13 4.87
C ASP A 76 2.97 10.26 4.72
N ALA A 77 4.14 10.88 4.48
CA ALA A 77 5.39 10.16 4.30
C ALA A 77 6.58 10.90 4.89
N LEU A 78 7.46 10.15 5.54
CA LEU A 78 8.84 10.53 5.81
C LEU A 78 9.72 9.87 4.75
N GLN A 79 10.47 10.68 4.02
CA GLN A 79 11.41 10.24 3.00
C GLN A 79 12.84 10.55 3.46
N ALA A 80 13.73 9.58 3.32
CA ALA A 80 15.16 9.75 3.56
C ALA A 80 15.94 9.31 2.33
N ARG A 81 16.93 10.08 1.97
CA ARG A 81 17.81 9.81 0.84
C ARG A 81 19.26 10.01 1.23
N LEU A 82 20.12 9.11 0.78
CA LEU A 82 21.56 9.21 0.91
C LEU A 82 22.20 8.90 -0.43
N ASP A 83 22.90 9.88 -0.99
CA ASP A 83 23.56 9.74 -2.26
C ASP A 83 25.06 9.98 -2.12
N ARG A 84 25.84 9.21 -2.85
CA ARG A 84 27.25 9.45 -3.11
C ARG A 84 27.51 9.32 -4.59
N ARG A 85 27.99 10.40 -5.20
CA ARG A 85 28.40 10.37 -6.61
C ARG A 85 29.56 9.41 -6.81
N PHE A 86 29.67 8.87 -8.01
CA PHE A 86 30.78 8.00 -8.36
C PHE A 86 32.12 8.71 -8.14
N GLN A 87 32.89 8.18 -7.22
CA GLN A 87 34.23 8.68 -6.90
C GLN A 87 35.08 7.54 -6.31
N ASN A 88 36.32 7.42 -6.76
CA ASN A 88 37.25 6.39 -6.32
C ASN A 88 36.70 4.95 -6.45
N GLY A 89 36.00 4.69 -7.56
CA GLY A 89 35.46 3.38 -7.87
C GLY A 89 34.20 3.00 -7.10
N PHE A 90 33.51 3.95 -6.44
CA PHE A 90 32.32 3.67 -5.66
C PHE A 90 31.23 4.74 -5.83
N GLN A 91 30.01 4.29 -6.03
CA GLN A 91 28.79 5.07 -6.01
C GLN A 91 27.75 4.38 -5.13
N LEU A 92 26.93 5.13 -4.43
CA LEU A 92 25.82 4.62 -3.63
C LEU A 92 24.64 5.59 -3.71
N GLY A 93 23.45 5.04 -3.92
CA GLY A 93 22.19 5.73 -3.75
C GLY A 93 21.30 4.90 -2.84
N VAL A 94 20.77 5.48 -1.77
CA VAL A 94 19.81 4.86 -0.87
C VAL A 94 18.60 5.77 -0.79
N SER A 95 17.42 5.24 -1.02
CA SER A 95 16.16 5.95 -0.78
C SER A 95 15.25 5.09 0.09
N TYR A 96 14.73 5.70 1.13
CA TYR A 96 13.79 5.06 2.04
C TYR A 96 12.56 5.95 2.24
N THR A 97 11.37 5.33 2.15
CA THR A 97 10.10 6.00 2.43
C THR A 97 9.35 5.20 3.49
N LEU A 98 8.97 5.89 4.55
CA LEU A 98 7.99 5.43 5.53
C LEU A 98 6.70 6.20 5.28
N SER A 99 5.63 5.51 4.88
CA SER A 99 4.39 6.19 4.50
C SER A 99 3.14 5.49 5.00
N LYS A 100 2.05 6.25 5.00
CA LYS A 100 0.71 5.77 5.26
C LYS A 100 -0.27 6.48 4.34
N SER A 101 -1.10 5.69 3.64
CA SER A 101 -2.21 6.18 2.82
C SER A 101 -3.52 5.63 3.34
N THR A 102 -4.50 6.49 3.60
CA THR A 102 -5.85 6.11 4.03
C THR A 102 -6.89 6.87 3.23
N GLY A 103 -8.12 6.33 3.16
CA GLY A 103 -9.24 6.99 2.50
C GLY A 103 -10.54 6.22 2.66
N ILE A 104 -11.64 6.85 2.24
CA ILE A 104 -12.99 6.27 2.29
C ILE A 104 -13.46 5.72 0.94
N ALA A 105 -12.86 6.17 -0.15
CA ALA A 105 -13.13 5.68 -1.50
C ALA A 105 -11.80 5.49 -2.22
N GLY A 106 -11.65 4.37 -2.90
CA GLY A 106 -10.46 4.12 -3.71
C GLY A 106 -9.66 2.92 -3.27
N ASN A 107 -10.01 1.79 -3.80
CA ASN A 107 -9.15 0.60 -3.87
C ASN A 107 -8.42 0.59 -5.22
N ALA A 108 -7.27 -0.06 -5.28
CA ALA A 108 -6.47 -0.18 -6.50
C ALA A 108 -7.24 -0.83 -7.68
N ASN A 109 -8.28 -1.59 -7.37
CA ASN A 109 -9.11 -2.30 -8.35
C ASN A 109 -10.50 -1.70 -8.51
N SER A 110 -10.77 -0.55 -7.90
CA SER A 110 -12.09 0.04 -7.93
C SER A 110 -12.11 1.34 -8.71
N ASP A 111 -13.24 1.58 -9.22
CA ASP A 111 -13.69 2.83 -9.84
C ASP A 111 -13.99 3.94 -8.82
N GLY A 112 -13.50 3.84 -7.58
CA GLY A 112 -13.81 4.74 -6.47
C GLY A 112 -15.16 4.44 -5.79
N ALA A 113 -15.68 3.23 -5.93
CA ALA A 113 -16.93 2.83 -5.29
C ALA A 113 -16.77 2.63 -3.78
N LEU A 114 -17.79 3.02 -3.03
CA LEU A 114 -17.89 2.68 -1.63
C LEU A 114 -18.16 1.18 -1.45
N ARG A 115 -17.55 0.57 -0.46
CA ARG A 115 -17.81 -0.83 -0.07
C ARG A 115 -19.08 -0.95 0.77
N ILE A 116 -19.37 0.07 1.56
CA ILE A 116 -20.58 0.19 2.38
C ILE A 116 -21.33 1.42 1.91
N ASN A 117 -22.56 1.21 1.44
CA ASN A 117 -23.38 2.22 0.79
C ASN A 117 -24.54 2.72 1.66
N ILE A 118 -24.72 2.16 2.86
CA ILE A 118 -25.70 2.63 3.83
C ILE A 118 -25.17 3.90 4.50
N PRO A 119 -25.84 5.05 4.40
CA PRO A 119 -25.31 6.35 4.84
C PRO A 119 -24.85 6.39 6.29
N GLU A 120 -25.57 5.75 7.20
CA GLU A 120 -25.26 5.70 8.64
C GLU A 120 -23.92 4.99 8.93
N TYR A 121 -23.42 4.21 7.97
CA TYR A 121 -22.21 3.42 8.11
C TYR A 121 -21.08 3.86 7.18
N TYR A 122 -21.18 5.02 6.53
CA TYR A 122 -20.14 5.49 5.59
C TYR A 122 -18.75 5.59 6.23
N ALA A 123 -18.67 5.97 7.50
CA ALA A 123 -17.43 6.02 8.23
C ALA A 123 -16.67 4.68 8.28
N LEU A 124 -17.37 3.56 8.13
CA LEU A 124 -16.77 2.22 8.10
C LEU A 124 -15.98 1.93 6.82
N ASN A 125 -16.10 2.78 5.79
CA ASN A 125 -15.27 2.70 4.58
C ASN A 125 -13.86 3.23 4.80
N GLU A 126 -13.61 4.03 5.86
CA GLU A 126 -12.27 4.54 6.12
C GLU A 126 -11.30 3.40 6.44
N SER A 127 -10.25 3.31 5.65
CA SER A 127 -9.26 2.25 5.75
C SER A 127 -7.92 2.66 5.14
N LEU A 128 -6.89 1.83 5.33
CA LEU A 128 -5.68 1.91 4.51
C LEU A 128 -6.04 1.75 3.04
N SER A 129 -5.39 2.51 2.17
CA SER A 129 -5.53 2.32 0.73
C SER A 129 -5.00 0.96 0.30
N ASP A 130 -5.64 0.29 -0.65
CA ASP A 130 -5.24 -1.06 -1.12
C ASP A 130 -3.81 -1.10 -1.69
N PHE A 131 -3.28 0.05 -2.10
CA PHE A 131 -1.93 0.23 -2.60
C PHE A 131 -0.94 0.77 -1.56
N ASP A 132 -1.35 0.92 -0.30
CA ASP A 132 -0.47 1.41 0.77
C ASP A 132 0.73 0.49 0.96
N ARG A 133 1.92 1.10 1.01
CA ARG A 133 3.17 0.43 1.33
C ARG A 133 3.90 1.22 2.40
N THR A 134 3.85 0.73 3.61
CA THR A 134 4.43 1.44 4.77
C THR A 134 5.93 1.66 4.61
N HIS A 135 6.65 0.66 4.10
CA HIS A 135 8.10 0.73 3.92
C HIS A 135 8.45 0.49 2.46
N ASN A 136 9.27 1.37 1.93
CA ASN A 136 9.85 1.27 0.60
C ASN A 136 11.34 1.64 0.70
N LEU A 137 12.23 0.70 0.43
CA LEU A 137 13.68 0.88 0.45
C LEU A 137 14.26 0.48 -0.89
N ASN A 138 15.00 1.39 -1.52
CA ASN A 138 15.77 1.11 -2.72
C ASN A 138 17.24 1.46 -2.48
N ILE A 139 18.12 0.56 -2.85
CA ILE A 139 19.57 0.74 -2.77
C ILE A 139 20.15 0.48 -4.15
N THR A 140 20.84 1.46 -4.69
CA THR A 140 21.60 1.34 -5.95
C THR A 140 23.07 1.54 -5.68
N GLY A 141 23.91 0.76 -6.32
CA GLY A 141 25.34 0.86 -6.08
C GLY A 141 26.18 0.44 -7.28
N ILE A 142 27.31 1.09 -7.41
CA ILE A 142 28.35 0.75 -8.38
C ILE A 142 29.66 0.61 -7.61
N VAL A 143 30.32 -0.53 -7.77
CA VAL A 143 31.63 -0.80 -7.16
C VAL A 143 32.58 -1.29 -8.23
N GLU A 144 33.65 -0.55 -8.48
CA GLU A 144 34.77 -1.03 -9.27
C GLU A 144 35.62 -1.98 -8.43
N LEU A 145 35.91 -3.16 -8.95
CA LEU A 145 36.76 -4.10 -8.28
C LEU A 145 38.19 -3.57 -8.21
N PRO A 146 38.88 -3.69 -7.05
CA PRO A 146 40.21 -3.13 -6.83
C PRO A 146 41.33 -4.00 -7.41
N PHE A 147 41.08 -4.67 -8.52
CA PHE A 147 42.02 -5.55 -9.21
C PHE A 147 42.44 -5.03 -10.57
N GLY A 148 43.65 -5.34 -11.02
CA GLY A 148 44.16 -5.04 -12.35
C GLY A 148 45.06 -3.80 -12.46
N PRO A 149 45.39 -3.38 -13.65
CA PRO A 149 46.36 -2.28 -13.88
C PRO A 149 45.92 -0.99 -13.18
N ASN A 150 46.85 -0.33 -12.49
CA ASN A 150 46.58 0.88 -11.69
C ASN A 150 45.57 0.74 -10.56
N ARG A 151 45.32 -0.47 -10.09
CA ARG A 151 44.47 -0.77 -8.95
C ARG A 151 45.31 -1.21 -7.74
N ARG A 152 44.66 -1.42 -6.58
CA ARG A 152 45.32 -1.78 -5.31
C ARG A 152 45.96 -3.14 -5.36
N TRP A 153 45.35 -4.11 -6.06
CA TRP A 153 45.79 -5.50 -6.11
C TRP A 153 45.94 -5.98 -7.56
N LEU A 154 46.87 -6.94 -7.79
CA LEU A 154 47.14 -7.52 -9.09
C LEU A 154 47.48 -6.46 -10.14
N ASN A 155 48.31 -5.48 -9.77
CA ASN A 155 48.64 -4.32 -10.59
C ASN A 155 49.91 -4.53 -11.45
N ASP A 156 50.64 -5.64 -11.26
CA ASP A 156 51.95 -5.90 -11.88
C ASP A 156 51.85 -6.32 -13.35
N GLY A 157 50.67 -6.30 -13.91
CA GLY A 157 50.45 -6.74 -15.31
C GLY A 157 50.35 -8.28 -15.42
N GLY A 158 50.32 -8.77 -16.66
CA GLY A 158 50.18 -10.19 -16.94
C GLY A 158 48.77 -10.66 -17.17
N VAL A 159 48.57 -11.92 -17.54
CA VAL A 159 47.27 -12.49 -17.97
C VAL A 159 46.23 -12.40 -16.88
N VAL A 160 46.60 -12.67 -15.63
CA VAL A 160 45.67 -12.64 -14.49
C VAL A 160 45.16 -11.22 -14.27
N SER A 161 46.04 -10.21 -14.26
CA SER A 161 45.69 -8.81 -14.12
C SER A 161 44.76 -8.33 -15.23
N TRP A 162 44.97 -8.82 -16.44
CA TRP A 162 44.12 -8.51 -17.59
C TRP A 162 42.73 -9.16 -17.50
N ILE A 163 42.61 -10.40 -17.03
CA ILE A 163 41.34 -11.10 -16.89
C ILE A 163 40.48 -10.52 -15.75
N VAL A 164 41.09 -10.22 -14.59
CA VAL A 164 40.33 -9.75 -13.40
C VAL A 164 40.26 -8.23 -13.30
N GLY A 165 40.99 -7.52 -14.15
CA GLY A 165 41.03 -6.05 -14.15
C GLY A 165 39.85 -5.42 -14.86
N GLY A 166 39.46 -4.23 -14.40
CA GLY A 166 38.42 -3.43 -15.04
C GLY A 166 36.97 -3.87 -14.80
N TRP A 167 36.75 -4.83 -13.92
CA TRP A 167 35.40 -5.26 -13.59
C TRP A 167 34.70 -4.28 -12.65
N GLN A 168 33.40 -4.11 -12.90
CA GLN A 168 32.50 -3.29 -12.12
C GLN A 168 31.26 -4.12 -11.73
N VAL A 169 30.86 -4.03 -10.49
CA VAL A 169 29.61 -4.63 -9.99
C VAL A 169 28.59 -3.52 -9.86
N ASN A 170 27.49 -3.67 -10.56
CA ASN A 170 26.33 -2.80 -10.44
C ASN A 170 25.25 -3.58 -9.70
N ASN A 171 24.57 -2.96 -8.75
CA ASN A 171 23.51 -3.62 -8.02
C ASN A 171 22.31 -2.69 -7.81
N ILE A 172 21.12 -3.30 -7.80
CA ILE A 172 19.86 -2.66 -7.43
C ILE A 172 19.15 -3.60 -6.46
N LEU A 173 18.94 -3.13 -5.24
CA LEU A 173 18.18 -3.81 -4.21
C LEU A 173 16.89 -3.05 -3.97
N SER A 174 15.76 -3.73 -3.96
CA SER A 174 14.45 -3.14 -3.68
C SER A 174 13.71 -3.96 -2.65
N PHE A 175 13.19 -3.29 -1.62
CA PHE A 175 12.39 -3.88 -0.56
C PHE A 175 11.11 -3.08 -0.38
N TYR A 176 9.95 -3.74 -0.48
CA TYR A 176 8.65 -3.12 -0.30
C TYR A 176 7.84 -3.91 0.73
N SER A 177 7.20 -3.24 1.68
CA SER A 177 6.18 -3.89 2.50
C SER A 177 5.01 -4.34 1.63
N GLY A 178 4.34 -5.41 2.04
CA GLY A 178 3.15 -5.91 1.37
C GLY A 178 2.02 -4.88 1.37
N THR A 179 1.13 -4.99 0.41
CA THR A 179 -0.11 -4.21 0.38
C THR A 179 -1.13 -4.78 1.37
N PRO A 180 -1.99 -3.94 1.95
CA PRO A 180 -3.02 -4.42 2.85
C PRO A 180 -4.18 -5.08 2.09
N PHE A 181 -4.90 -5.96 2.78
CA PHE A 181 -6.11 -6.58 2.29
C PHE A 181 -7.14 -6.77 3.40
N SER A 182 -8.40 -6.91 3.00
CA SER A 182 -9.54 -7.04 3.90
C SER A 182 -9.85 -8.50 4.19
N VAL A 183 -10.33 -8.78 5.39
CA VAL A 183 -10.95 -10.05 5.76
C VAL A 183 -12.45 -9.83 5.80
N THR A 184 -13.16 -10.50 4.88
CA THR A 184 -14.61 -10.37 4.70
C THR A 184 -15.33 -11.59 5.24
N ALA A 185 -16.60 -11.45 5.57
CA ALA A 185 -17.50 -12.53 5.96
C ALA A 185 -18.61 -12.69 4.93
N SER A 186 -19.43 -13.72 5.09
CA SER A 186 -20.64 -13.89 4.28
C SER A 186 -21.62 -12.72 4.53
N GLY A 187 -22.16 -12.16 3.47
CA GLY A 187 -23.19 -11.11 3.54
C GLY A 187 -24.58 -11.63 3.95
N THR A 188 -24.72 -12.94 4.18
CA THR A 188 -26.02 -13.56 4.46
C THR A 188 -26.70 -12.99 5.72
N SER A 189 -25.94 -12.80 6.80
CA SER A 189 -26.46 -12.22 8.04
C SER A 189 -26.82 -10.74 7.90
N LEU A 190 -26.05 -10.02 7.06
CA LEU A 190 -26.30 -8.60 6.79
C LEU A 190 -27.57 -8.40 5.96
N ALA A 191 -27.82 -9.32 5.00
CA ALA A 191 -28.97 -9.27 4.09
C ALA A 191 -29.20 -7.87 3.48
N ALA A 192 -28.13 -7.17 3.13
CA ALA A 192 -28.13 -5.82 2.59
C ALA A 192 -27.31 -5.77 1.29
N PRO A 193 -27.92 -6.08 0.14
CA PRO A 193 -27.26 -6.03 -1.16
C PRO A 193 -26.50 -4.72 -1.40
N GLU A 194 -25.41 -4.80 -2.17
CA GLU A 194 -24.48 -3.69 -2.49
C GLU A 194 -23.69 -3.17 -1.29
N ASN A 195 -23.50 -4.02 -0.26
CA ASN A 195 -22.65 -3.73 0.87
C ASN A 195 -21.74 -4.93 1.16
N ASP A 196 -20.45 -4.65 1.33
CA ASP A 196 -19.47 -5.65 1.73
C ASP A 196 -19.62 -5.97 3.24
N GLN A 197 -19.75 -7.25 3.59
CA GLN A 197 -19.72 -7.67 4.98
C GLN A 197 -18.29 -7.86 5.45
N ARG A 198 -17.95 -7.21 6.55
CA ARG A 198 -16.66 -7.37 7.24
C ARG A 198 -16.72 -8.55 8.19
N ALA A 199 -15.60 -9.24 8.40
CA ALA A 199 -15.52 -10.25 9.47
C ALA A 199 -15.53 -9.60 10.86
N ASP A 200 -15.83 -10.37 11.89
CA ASP A 200 -15.55 -9.96 13.26
C ASP A 200 -14.08 -10.22 13.59
N GLN A 201 -13.35 -9.20 14.05
CA GLN A 201 -12.02 -9.39 14.62
C GLN A 201 -12.18 -9.75 16.10
N VAL A 202 -11.79 -10.97 16.46
CA VAL A 202 -11.95 -11.54 17.82
C VAL A 202 -10.66 -11.54 18.62
N LYS A 203 -9.52 -11.28 17.99
CA LYS A 203 -8.23 -11.05 18.67
C LYS A 203 -7.76 -9.61 18.39
N SER A 204 -7.20 -8.97 19.39
CA SER A 204 -6.65 -7.60 19.27
C SER A 204 -5.47 -7.51 18.31
N ASP A 205 -4.72 -8.59 18.17
CA ASP A 205 -3.58 -8.71 17.26
C ASP A 205 -3.79 -9.87 16.30
N VAL A 206 -3.41 -9.66 15.05
CA VAL A 206 -3.48 -10.67 13.99
C VAL A 206 -2.07 -11.15 13.67
N ALA A 207 -1.69 -12.29 14.24
CA ALA A 207 -0.37 -12.85 14.03
C ALA A 207 -0.15 -13.21 12.55
N ILE A 208 0.99 -12.81 11.99
CA ILE A 208 1.44 -13.20 10.67
C ILE A 208 2.25 -14.50 10.80
N LEU A 209 1.72 -15.58 10.25
CA LEU A 209 2.31 -16.92 10.30
C LEU A 209 3.28 -17.19 9.15
N GLY A 210 3.20 -16.40 8.09
CA GLY A 210 4.11 -16.46 6.94
C GLY A 210 3.93 -17.66 6.02
N GLY A 211 2.87 -18.44 6.18
CA GLY A 211 2.57 -19.58 5.30
C GLY A 211 2.25 -19.12 3.89
N ILE A 212 2.69 -19.90 2.90
CA ILE A 212 2.46 -19.64 1.48
C ILE A 212 1.80 -20.87 0.86
N GLY A 213 0.65 -20.67 0.20
CA GLY A 213 -0.08 -21.72 -0.49
C GLY A 213 -1.35 -22.19 0.23
N PRO A 214 -2.09 -23.11 -0.39
CA PRO A 214 -3.46 -23.43 0.03
C PRO A 214 -3.57 -24.18 1.37
N THR A 215 -2.48 -24.78 1.84
CA THR A 215 -2.45 -25.57 3.08
C THR A 215 -1.76 -24.88 4.26
N SER A 216 -1.19 -23.70 4.03
CA SER A 216 -0.41 -22.97 5.03
C SER A 216 -0.98 -21.56 5.19
N ALA A 217 -1.52 -21.25 6.36
CA ALA A 217 -2.12 -19.96 6.64
C ALA A 217 -1.03 -18.86 6.66
N TYR A 218 -1.27 -17.77 5.95
CA TYR A 218 -0.40 -16.60 5.97
C TYR A 218 -0.55 -15.78 7.27
N PHE A 219 -1.76 -15.68 7.78
CA PHE A 219 -2.09 -15.01 9.03
C PHE A 219 -2.95 -15.94 9.90
N ASP A 220 -3.09 -15.64 11.17
CA ASP A 220 -3.94 -16.43 12.09
C ASP A 220 -5.43 -16.29 11.71
N PRO A 221 -6.04 -17.32 11.10
CA PRO A 221 -7.46 -17.26 10.73
C PRO A 221 -8.38 -17.21 11.96
N LEU A 222 -7.92 -17.69 13.13
CA LEU A 222 -8.68 -17.65 14.37
C LEU A 222 -8.73 -16.26 15.01
N ALA A 223 -8.07 -15.27 14.40
CA ALA A 223 -8.22 -13.86 14.78
C ALA A 223 -9.55 -13.28 14.27
N PHE A 224 -10.23 -13.99 13.37
CA PHE A 224 -11.48 -13.56 12.77
C PHE A 224 -12.58 -14.59 12.94
N ALA A 225 -13.81 -14.11 13.01
CA ALA A 225 -15.00 -14.94 13.09
C ALA A 225 -16.06 -14.48 12.06
N PRO A 226 -16.95 -15.39 11.61
CA PRO A 226 -18.09 -15.02 10.81
C PRO A 226 -19.07 -14.17 11.64
N VAL A 227 -19.80 -13.28 10.96
CA VAL A 227 -20.84 -12.46 11.58
C VAL A 227 -22.17 -13.18 11.41
N THR A 228 -22.82 -13.53 12.50
CA THR A 228 -24.11 -14.24 12.52
C THR A 228 -25.30 -13.32 12.77
N GLU A 229 -25.04 -12.12 13.26
CA GLU A 229 -26.04 -11.10 13.57
C GLU A 229 -26.26 -10.15 12.39
N ALA A 230 -27.42 -9.49 12.37
CA ALA A 230 -27.75 -8.49 11.35
C ALA A 230 -27.03 -7.15 11.64
N ARG A 231 -25.71 -7.13 11.48
CA ARG A 231 -24.81 -5.97 11.65
C ARG A 231 -23.57 -6.11 10.82
N PHE A 232 -22.83 -5.04 10.65
CA PHE A 232 -21.47 -5.10 10.10
C PHE A 232 -20.51 -5.72 11.12
N GLY A 233 -19.54 -6.47 10.61
CA GLY A 233 -18.44 -6.99 11.40
C GLY A 233 -17.48 -5.90 11.91
N THR A 234 -16.67 -6.24 12.89
CA THR A 234 -15.79 -5.30 13.60
C THR A 234 -14.43 -5.09 12.94
N ALA A 235 -13.96 -6.02 12.08
CA ALA A 235 -12.68 -5.88 11.40
C ALA A 235 -12.68 -4.67 10.46
N PRO A 236 -11.72 -3.75 10.54
CA PRO A 236 -11.57 -2.71 9.53
C PRO A 236 -11.29 -3.31 8.14
N PHE A 237 -11.63 -2.58 7.07
CA PHE A 237 -11.08 -2.95 5.77
C PHE A 237 -9.56 -2.80 5.78
N ASN A 238 -8.88 -3.62 4.99
CA ASN A 238 -7.41 -3.58 4.83
C ASN A 238 -6.63 -3.75 6.14
N VAL A 239 -7.15 -4.58 7.04
CA VAL A 239 -6.61 -4.83 8.38
C VAL A 239 -5.37 -5.73 8.37
N VAL A 240 -5.23 -6.62 7.40
CA VAL A 240 -4.09 -7.53 7.28
C VAL A 240 -3.17 -7.06 6.16
N ARG A 241 -1.87 -7.06 6.43
CA ARG A 241 -0.87 -6.72 5.42
C ARG A 241 -0.30 -7.99 4.80
N GLY A 242 -0.28 -8.05 3.48
CA GLY A 242 0.28 -9.16 2.71
C GLY A 242 1.81 -9.24 2.79
N PRO A 243 2.40 -10.25 2.15
CA PRO A 243 3.85 -10.41 2.12
C PRO A 243 4.53 -9.25 1.40
N GLY A 244 5.69 -8.86 1.90
CA GLY A 244 6.56 -7.90 1.24
C GLY A 244 7.25 -8.51 0.02
N VAL A 245 7.92 -7.65 -0.72
CA VAL A 245 8.73 -8.03 -1.89
C VAL A 245 10.16 -7.58 -1.66
N ALA A 246 11.11 -8.46 -1.96
CA ALA A 246 12.52 -8.16 -2.05
C ALA A 246 13.02 -8.60 -3.43
N SER A 247 13.73 -7.73 -4.13
CA SER A 247 14.41 -8.07 -5.38
C SER A 247 15.85 -7.59 -5.35
N TRP A 248 16.73 -8.33 -6.01
CA TRP A 248 18.13 -7.99 -6.15
C TRP A 248 18.58 -8.29 -7.57
N ASP A 249 19.00 -7.24 -8.27
CA ASP A 249 19.55 -7.27 -9.62
C ASP A 249 21.04 -6.93 -9.55
N LEU A 250 21.87 -7.77 -10.20
CA LEU A 250 23.33 -7.66 -10.28
C LEU A 250 23.75 -7.48 -11.72
#